data_52c063414c1113ddae180b3175c6670e
#
_entry.id   52c063414c1113ddae180b3175c6670e
#
_cell.length_a   1.000
_cell.length_b   1.000
_cell.length_c   1.000
_cell.angle_alpha   90.00
_cell.angle_beta   90.00
_cell.angle_gamma   90.00
#
_symmetry.space_group_name_H-M   'P 1'
#
loop_
_entity.id
_entity.type
_entity.pdbx_description
1 polymer ?
#
loop_
_entity_poly.entity_id
_entity_poly.type
_entity_poly.pdbx_seq_one_letter_code
_entity_poly.pdbx_strand_id
1 'polypeptide(L)'
;APKLLEYAYRNGLQPLAMGEFWYGKSPDTAVRTHGHFYPSCTSKCGPLLGYMMQGLDVQLEEKAGSESPIVIHEDDSIIVVEKPSGMPSVPGLDGRLSLQEWLNERKGLSAEVVAVHRLDMDTSGVMIFAKTHESAVNLRRQFEEHTVRKTYMARVSADTTEPEHLQLQQSQGAF
;
A
#
# COMPACT_ATOMS: atom_id res chain seq x y z
N ALA A 1 19.79 0.76 7.71
CA ALA A 1 18.93 0.36 8.83
C ALA A 1 19.72 -0.34 9.97
N PRO A 2 20.50 -1.45 9.80
CA PRO A 2 21.19 -2.11 10.91
C PRO A 2 22.10 -1.19 11.74
N LYS A 3 22.83 -0.28 11.12
CA LYS A 3 23.70 0.68 11.82
C LYS A 3 22.92 1.64 12.73
N LEU A 4 21.70 2.01 12.37
CA LEU A 4 20.85 2.87 13.20
C LEU A 4 20.36 2.12 14.44
N LEU A 5 19.96 0.87 14.28
CA LEU A 5 19.57 0.02 15.39
C LEU A 5 20.74 -0.27 16.33
N GLU A 6 21.93 -0.59 15.79
CA GLU A 6 23.15 -0.76 16.56
C GLU A 6 23.48 0.50 17.37
N TYR A 7 23.39 1.68 16.76
CA TYR A 7 23.59 2.94 17.45
C TYR A 7 22.57 3.15 18.58
N ALA A 8 21.31 2.88 18.31
CA ALA A 8 20.25 3.01 19.35
C ALA A 8 20.54 2.11 20.53
N TYR A 9 20.85 0.83 20.33
CA TYR A 9 21.13 -0.11 21.40
C TYR A 9 22.39 0.26 22.20
N ARG A 10 23.47 0.66 21.52
CA ARG A 10 24.69 1.10 22.21
C ARG A 10 24.49 2.34 23.08
N ASN A 11 23.53 3.17 22.75
CA ASN A 11 23.23 4.39 23.50
C ASN A 11 22.01 4.27 24.42
N GLY A 12 21.48 3.04 24.63
CA GLY A 12 20.34 2.81 25.51
C GLY A 12 19.03 3.43 25.00
N LEU A 13 18.94 3.71 23.70
CA LEU A 13 17.74 4.26 23.06
C LEU A 13 16.81 3.12 22.64
N GLN A 14 15.52 3.29 22.85
CA GLN A 14 14.50 2.36 22.41
C GLN A 14 13.98 2.80 21.03
N PRO A 15 14.21 2.02 19.97
CA PRO A 15 13.63 2.29 18.65
C PRO A 15 12.09 2.19 18.72
N LEU A 16 11.38 3.21 18.26
CA LEU A 16 9.91 3.25 18.22
C LEU A 16 9.36 2.91 16.84
N ALA A 17 10.04 3.38 15.81
CA ALA A 17 9.66 3.13 14.42
C ALA A 17 10.88 3.25 13.50
N MET A 18 10.83 2.63 12.34
CA MET A 18 11.86 2.72 11.33
C MET A 18 11.25 2.72 9.93
N GLY A 19 11.74 3.61 9.08
CA GLY A 19 11.38 3.66 7.67
C GLY A 19 12.64 3.85 6.81
N GLU A 20 12.66 3.24 5.64
CA GLU A 20 13.72 3.43 4.65
C GLU A 20 13.14 4.14 3.42
N PHE A 21 13.78 5.20 2.98
CA PHE A 21 13.40 5.93 1.77
C PHE A 21 14.59 6.07 0.84
N TRP A 22 14.29 6.19 -0.45
CA TRP A 22 15.34 6.41 -1.44
C TRP A 22 15.81 7.87 -1.44
N TYR A 23 17.11 8.06 -1.36
CA TYR A 23 17.72 9.38 -1.44
C TYR A 23 18.63 9.47 -2.67
N GLY A 24 18.33 10.39 -3.60
CA GLY A 24 19.14 10.65 -4.77
C GLY A 24 18.50 10.19 -6.09
N LYS A 25 19.36 10.04 -7.12
CA LYS A 25 18.95 9.60 -8.46
C LYS A 25 18.60 8.11 -8.45
N SER A 26 17.63 7.73 -9.28
CA SER A 26 17.27 6.31 -9.47
C SER A 26 18.48 5.52 -9.98
N PRO A 27 18.76 4.32 -9.44
CA PRO A 27 19.80 3.45 -9.97
C PRO A 27 19.37 2.85 -11.31
N ASP A 28 20.34 2.44 -12.12
CA ASP A 28 20.09 1.85 -13.43
C ASP A 28 19.40 0.47 -13.35
N THR A 29 19.49 -0.18 -12.19
CA THR A 29 18.96 -1.54 -11.96
C THR A 29 17.54 -1.60 -11.46
N ALA A 30 16.96 -0.49 -11.00
CA ALA A 30 15.60 -0.44 -10.48
C ALA A 30 15.08 1.01 -10.46
N VAL A 31 13.83 1.21 -10.81
CA VAL A 31 13.21 2.53 -10.70
C VAL A 31 12.99 2.86 -9.23
N ARG A 32 13.66 3.93 -8.75
CA ARG A 32 13.53 4.45 -7.40
C ARG A 32 13.29 5.95 -7.43
N THR A 33 12.30 6.41 -6.68
CA THR A 33 11.93 7.83 -6.59
C THR A 33 12.48 8.43 -5.32
N HIS A 34 13.14 9.59 -5.43
CA HIS A 34 13.66 10.32 -4.27
C HIS A 34 12.54 10.62 -3.26
N GLY A 35 12.82 10.38 -1.98
CA GLY A 35 11.87 10.61 -0.89
C GLY A 35 10.79 9.53 -0.70
N HIS A 36 10.65 8.58 -1.62
CA HIS A 36 9.70 7.49 -1.47
C HIS A 36 10.25 6.39 -0.55
N PHE A 37 9.37 5.84 0.29
CA PHE A 37 9.67 4.71 1.16
C PHE A 37 9.68 3.41 0.36
N TYR A 38 10.65 2.57 0.69
CA TYR A 38 10.77 1.23 0.11
C TYR A 38 11.02 0.22 1.23
N PRO A 39 10.46 -0.99 1.11
CA PRO A 39 10.75 -2.04 2.08
C PRO A 39 12.24 -2.41 2.02
N SER A 40 12.78 -2.85 3.15
CA SER A 40 14.14 -3.39 3.21
C SER A 40 14.28 -4.60 2.30
N CYS A 41 15.47 -4.79 1.72
CA CYS A 41 15.70 -5.93 0.83
C CYS A 41 15.47 -7.25 1.56
N THR A 42 14.75 -8.16 0.91
CA THR A 42 14.36 -9.46 1.49
C THR A 42 15.53 -10.42 1.66
N SER A 43 16.60 -10.26 0.86
CA SER A 43 17.74 -11.19 0.84
C SER A 43 18.80 -10.94 1.91
N LYS A 44 19.00 -9.69 2.32
CA LYS A 44 20.07 -9.31 3.27
C LYS A 44 19.54 -8.53 4.47
N CYS A 45 18.89 -7.39 4.23
CA CYS A 45 18.51 -6.48 5.31
C CYS A 45 17.30 -6.99 6.09
N GLY A 46 16.32 -7.58 5.43
CA GLY A 46 15.10 -8.07 6.09
C GLY A 46 15.36 -9.10 7.19
N PRO A 47 16.07 -10.21 6.91
CA PRO A 47 16.38 -11.21 7.93
C PRO A 47 17.20 -10.64 9.10
N LEU A 48 18.18 -9.76 8.79
CA LEU A 48 19.00 -9.13 9.83
C LEU A 48 18.18 -8.19 10.71
N LEU A 49 17.33 -7.39 10.12
CA LEU A 49 16.43 -6.49 10.83
C LEU A 49 15.44 -7.27 11.72
N GLY A 50 14.86 -8.34 11.17
CA GLY A 50 13.98 -9.22 11.94
C GLY A 50 14.66 -9.77 13.19
N TYR A 51 15.92 -10.18 13.07
CA TYR A 51 16.72 -10.62 14.23
C TYR A 51 17.01 -9.49 15.22
N MET A 52 17.44 -8.33 14.73
CA MET A 52 17.80 -7.18 15.58
C MET A 52 16.60 -6.56 16.29
N MET A 53 15.39 -6.76 15.79
CA MET A 53 14.15 -6.27 16.41
C MET A 53 13.52 -7.27 17.39
N GLN A 54 14.10 -8.46 17.56
CA GLN A 54 13.62 -9.41 18.57
C GLN A 54 13.81 -8.85 19.98
N GLY A 55 12.75 -8.93 20.80
CA GLY A 55 12.78 -8.41 22.18
C GLY A 55 12.60 -6.90 22.31
N LEU A 56 12.44 -6.18 21.23
CA LEU A 56 11.81 -4.88 21.30
C LEU A 56 10.33 -5.13 21.55
N ASP A 57 9.83 -4.56 22.66
CA ASP A 57 8.37 -4.40 22.89
C ASP A 57 7.85 -3.31 21.96
N VAL A 58 8.24 -3.38 20.69
CA VAL A 58 7.50 -2.73 19.65
C VAL A 58 6.20 -3.53 19.65
N GLN A 59 5.18 -3.00 20.29
CA GLN A 59 3.85 -3.30 19.85
C GLN A 59 3.86 -2.91 18.36
N LEU A 60 4.29 -3.85 17.51
CA LEU A 60 3.69 -3.95 16.21
C LEU A 60 2.22 -3.96 16.62
N GLU A 61 1.56 -2.80 16.50
CA GLU A 61 0.14 -2.86 16.31
C GLU A 61 0.08 -3.94 15.23
N GLU A 62 -0.24 -5.16 15.66
CA GLU A 62 -0.73 -6.16 14.74
C GLU A 62 -1.75 -5.35 14.01
N LYS A 63 -1.35 -4.89 12.80
CA LYS A 63 -2.29 -4.22 11.94
C LYS A 63 -3.44 -5.18 11.98
N ALA A 64 -4.52 -4.77 12.64
CA ALA A 64 -5.78 -5.43 12.63
C ALA A 64 -6.23 -5.51 11.16
N GLY A 65 -5.59 -6.37 10.42
CA GLY A 65 -5.60 -6.56 8.99
C GLY A 65 -5.95 -7.99 8.66
N SER A 66 -6.76 -8.58 9.52
CA SER A 66 -7.50 -9.80 9.22
C SER A 66 -8.96 -9.47 8.87
N GLU A 67 -9.25 -8.25 8.49
CA GLU A 67 -10.54 -7.98 7.89
C GLU A 67 -10.53 -8.57 6.49
N SER A 68 -11.41 -9.52 6.26
CA SER A 68 -11.63 -10.04 4.90
C SER A 68 -12.19 -8.91 4.03
N PRO A 69 -11.83 -8.85 2.73
CA PRO A 69 -12.42 -7.87 1.83
C PRO A 69 -13.95 -7.95 1.84
N ILE A 70 -14.61 -6.79 1.78
CA ILE A 70 -16.07 -6.70 1.80
C ILE A 70 -16.55 -6.31 0.40
N VAL A 71 -17.38 -7.14 -0.22
CA VAL A 71 -18.03 -6.77 -1.48
C VAL A 71 -19.15 -5.79 -1.18
N ILE A 72 -19.02 -4.57 -1.69
CA ILE A 72 -20.00 -3.48 -1.52
C ILE A 72 -21.09 -3.55 -2.59
N HIS A 73 -20.71 -3.87 -3.83
CA HIS A 73 -21.60 -3.95 -4.96
C HIS A 73 -21.08 -4.95 -5.99
N GLU A 74 -21.97 -5.68 -6.63
CA GLU A 74 -21.65 -6.56 -7.74
C GLU A 74 -22.82 -6.61 -8.73
N ASP A 75 -22.50 -6.46 -10.00
CA ASP A 75 -23.42 -6.69 -11.12
C ASP A 75 -22.74 -7.49 -12.23
N ASP A 76 -23.31 -7.54 -13.43
CA ASP A 76 -22.77 -8.29 -14.55
C ASP A 76 -21.49 -7.70 -15.13
N SER A 77 -21.21 -6.43 -14.89
CA SER A 77 -20.14 -5.66 -15.53
C SER A 77 -18.99 -5.32 -14.57
N ILE A 78 -19.30 -5.06 -13.29
CA ILE A 78 -18.33 -4.59 -12.30
C ILE A 78 -18.51 -5.28 -10.95
N ILE A 79 -17.45 -5.22 -10.15
CA ILE A 79 -17.50 -5.53 -8.72
C ILE A 79 -16.77 -4.45 -7.94
N VAL A 80 -17.40 -3.96 -6.87
CA VAL A 80 -16.86 -2.93 -5.98
C VAL A 80 -16.59 -3.55 -4.62
N VAL A 81 -15.38 -3.36 -4.12
CA VAL A 81 -14.88 -4.06 -2.92
C VAL A 81 -14.20 -3.06 -2.00
N GLU A 82 -14.41 -3.18 -0.72
CA GLU A 82 -13.58 -2.55 0.29
C GLU A 82 -12.33 -3.41 0.53
N LYS A 83 -11.16 -2.85 0.18
CA LYS A 83 -9.87 -3.47 0.38
C LYS A 83 -9.39 -3.21 1.80
N PRO A 84 -9.05 -4.22 2.59
CA PRO A 84 -8.42 -4.01 3.88
C PRO A 84 -6.98 -3.48 3.73
N SER A 85 -6.49 -2.82 4.77
CA SER A 85 -5.08 -2.45 4.88
C SER A 85 -4.21 -3.72 4.98
N GLY A 86 -3.00 -3.68 4.42
CA GLY A 86 -2.05 -4.80 4.45
C GLY A 86 -2.23 -5.82 3.32
N MET A 87 -3.27 -5.72 2.50
CA MET A 87 -3.54 -6.59 1.37
C MET A 87 -3.09 -5.94 0.05
N PRO A 88 -2.30 -6.62 -0.81
CA PRO A 88 -2.00 -6.12 -2.15
C PRO A 88 -3.27 -5.98 -3.01
N SER A 89 -3.32 -4.97 -3.86
CA SER A 89 -4.44 -4.77 -4.80
C SER A 89 -4.46 -5.79 -5.94
N VAL A 90 -3.27 -6.10 -6.46
CA VAL A 90 -3.03 -7.00 -7.60
C VAL A 90 -1.87 -7.93 -7.28
N PRO A 91 -1.73 -9.06 -7.99
CA PRO A 91 -0.64 -10.00 -7.78
C PRO A 91 0.73 -9.35 -7.82
N GLY A 92 1.58 -9.69 -6.87
CA GLY A 92 2.96 -9.24 -6.74
C GLY A 92 3.95 -10.40 -6.74
N LEU A 93 5.24 -10.09 -6.62
CA LEU A 93 6.31 -11.09 -6.60
C LEU A 93 6.54 -11.73 -5.22
N ASP A 94 5.86 -11.24 -4.21
CA ASP A 94 6.07 -11.65 -2.81
C ASP A 94 5.18 -12.81 -2.35
N GLY A 95 4.35 -13.35 -3.25
CA GLY A 95 3.49 -14.52 -3.02
C GLY A 95 2.32 -14.27 -2.06
N ARG A 96 2.06 -13.02 -1.67
CA ARG A 96 0.90 -12.70 -0.84
C ARG A 96 -0.37 -12.66 -1.69
N LEU A 97 -1.45 -13.21 -1.14
CA LEU A 97 -2.77 -13.17 -1.76
C LEU A 97 -3.22 -11.71 -1.97
N SER A 98 -3.41 -11.33 -3.22
CA SER A 98 -3.93 -10.01 -3.59
C SER A 98 -5.45 -9.99 -3.58
N LEU A 99 -6.03 -8.77 -3.56
CA LEU A 99 -7.48 -8.60 -3.66
C LEU A 99 -8.04 -9.16 -4.97
N GLN A 100 -7.30 -8.99 -6.08
CA GLN A 100 -7.70 -9.54 -7.37
C GLN A 100 -7.73 -11.08 -7.36
N GLU A 101 -6.72 -11.74 -6.81
CA GLU A 101 -6.68 -13.20 -6.67
C GLU A 101 -7.80 -13.68 -5.74
N TRP A 102 -7.98 -13.03 -4.59
CA TRP A 102 -9.06 -13.33 -3.66
C TRP A 102 -10.46 -13.25 -4.33
N LEU A 103 -10.68 -12.25 -5.19
CA LEU A 103 -11.90 -12.15 -5.97
C LEU A 103 -12.05 -13.30 -6.96
N ASN A 104 -10.98 -13.64 -7.69
CA ASN A 104 -11.00 -14.72 -8.70
C ASN A 104 -11.21 -16.11 -8.08
N GLU A 105 -10.82 -16.30 -6.82
CA GLU A 105 -11.05 -17.55 -6.08
C GLU A 105 -12.49 -17.68 -5.55
N ARG A 106 -13.28 -16.60 -5.55
CA ARG A 106 -14.67 -16.67 -5.09
C ARG A 106 -15.53 -17.53 -6.01
N LYS A 107 -16.27 -18.45 -5.38
CA LYS A 107 -17.27 -19.25 -6.08
C LYS A 107 -18.37 -18.34 -6.65
N GLY A 108 -18.67 -18.48 -7.93
CA GLY A 108 -19.76 -17.78 -8.61
C GLY A 108 -19.35 -16.66 -9.55
N LEU A 109 -18.05 -16.31 -9.63
CA LEU A 109 -17.57 -15.45 -10.71
C LEU A 109 -17.46 -16.29 -11.98
N SER A 110 -18.12 -15.83 -13.05
CA SER A 110 -18.12 -16.49 -14.36
C SER A 110 -16.88 -16.16 -15.21
N ALA A 111 -16.09 -15.16 -14.81
CA ALA A 111 -14.88 -14.71 -15.49
C ALA A 111 -13.91 -14.07 -14.48
N GLU A 112 -12.63 -14.02 -14.85
CA GLU A 112 -11.61 -13.31 -14.09
C GLU A 112 -11.90 -11.81 -14.07
N VAL A 113 -11.75 -11.19 -12.89
CA VAL A 113 -11.89 -9.75 -12.76
C VAL A 113 -10.60 -9.03 -13.10
N VAL A 114 -10.71 -7.83 -13.66
CA VAL A 114 -9.60 -7.01 -14.10
C VAL A 114 -9.52 -5.74 -13.24
N ALA A 115 -8.39 -5.53 -12.60
CA ALA A 115 -8.12 -4.27 -11.90
C ALA A 115 -7.96 -3.12 -12.91
N VAL A 116 -8.64 -2.01 -12.67
CA VAL A 116 -8.58 -0.78 -13.49
C VAL A 116 -7.85 0.36 -12.78
N HIS A 117 -7.63 0.22 -11.48
CA HIS A 117 -6.79 1.07 -10.64
C HIS A 117 -6.25 0.26 -9.47
N ARG A 118 -5.40 0.86 -8.67
CA ARG A 118 -4.85 0.21 -7.48
C ARG A 118 -4.81 1.15 -6.29
N LEU A 119 -4.84 0.57 -5.10
CA LEU A 119 -4.44 1.18 -3.84
C LEU A 119 -3.14 0.54 -3.37
N ASP A 120 -2.34 1.28 -2.66
CA ASP A 120 -1.14 0.70 -2.03
C ASP A 120 -1.54 -0.34 -0.99
N MET A 121 -0.64 -1.24 -0.70
CA MET A 121 -0.90 -2.37 0.19
C MET A 121 -1.47 -1.93 1.54
N ASP A 122 -0.88 -0.91 2.14
CA ASP A 122 -1.27 -0.39 3.45
C ASP A 122 -2.46 0.58 3.42
N THR A 123 -2.91 0.97 2.23
CA THR A 123 -4.09 1.80 2.05
C THR A 123 -5.34 0.93 2.04
N SER A 124 -6.28 1.17 2.95
CA SER A 124 -7.62 0.60 2.91
C SER A 124 -8.56 1.47 2.08
N GLY A 125 -9.65 0.91 1.60
CA GLY A 125 -10.69 1.66 0.92
C GLY A 125 -11.27 0.98 -0.31
N VAL A 126 -12.10 1.72 -1.02
CA VAL A 126 -12.92 1.22 -2.12
C VAL A 126 -12.09 1.01 -3.38
N MET A 127 -12.20 -0.19 -3.94
CA MET A 127 -11.67 -0.55 -5.25
C MET A 127 -12.78 -1.07 -6.16
N ILE A 128 -12.65 -0.75 -7.45
CA ILE A 128 -13.54 -1.25 -8.49
C ILE A 128 -12.76 -2.16 -9.45
N PHE A 129 -13.36 -3.29 -9.80
CA PHE A 129 -12.84 -4.23 -10.79
C PHE A 129 -13.86 -4.41 -11.90
N ALA A 130 -13.37 -4.60 -13.11
CA ALA A 130 -14.19 -4.92 -14.27
C ALA A 130 -14.38 -6.43 -14.39
N LYS A 131 -15.59 -6.88 -14.73
CA LYS A 131 -15.94 -8.28 -15.02
C LYS A 131 -15.99 -8.55 -16.52
N THR A 132 -16.04 -7.50 -17.34
CA THR A 132 -16.08 -7.58 -18.81
C THR A 132 -15.00 -6.73 -19.44
N HIS A 133 -14.62 -7.05 -20.67
CA HIS A 133 -13.67 -6.24 -21.41
C HIS A 133 -14.18 -4.82 -21.65
N GLU A 134 -15.47 -4.68 -21.97
CA GLU A 134 -16.09 -3.37 -22.22
C GLU A 134 -16.06 -2.48 -20.98
N SER A 135 -16.43 -3.04 -19.81
CA SER A 135 -16.36 -2.30 -18.55
C SER A 135 -14.92 -1.92 -18.19
N ALA A 136 -13.93 -2.79 -18.47
CA ALA A 136 -12.53 -2.49 -18.23
C ALA A 136 -12.04 -1.30 -19.08
N VAL A 137 -12.38 -1.26 -20.36
CA VAL A 137 -12.02 -0.15 -21.26
C VAL A 137 -12.69 1.14 -20.81
N ASN A 138 -13.98 1.09 -20.50
CA ASN A 138 -14.74 2.27 -20.05
C ASN A 138 -14.19 2.84 -18.73
N LEU A 139 -13.97 1.99 -17.73
CA LEU A 139 -13.43 2.43 -16.45
C LEU A 139 -12.00 2.98 -16.56
N ARG A 140 -11.12 2.31 -17.32
CA ARG A 140 -9.77 2.84 -17.55
C ARG A 140 -9.79 4.24 -18.15
N ARG A 141 -10.63 4.46 -19.16
CA ARG A 141 -10.81 5.78 -19.75
C ARG A 141 -11.25 6.82 -18.71
N GLN A 142 -12.22 6.49 -17.84
CA GLN A 142 -12.67 7.40 -16.78
C GLN A 142 -11.54 7.75 -15.79
N PHE A 143 -10.67 6.79 -15.45
CA PHE A 143 -9.51 7.04 -14.61
C PHE A 143 -8.46 7.90 -15.32
N GLU A 144 -8.18 7.66 -16.61
CA GLU A 144 -7.24 8.42 -17.44
C GLU A 144 -7.71 9.86 -17.67
N GLU A 145 -9.00 10.06 -17.93
CA GLU A 145 -9.62 11.37 -18.11
C GLU A 145 -9.86 12.11 -16.78
N HIS A 146 -9.49 11.51 -15.64
CA HIS A 146 -9.71 12.06 -14.30
C HIS A 146 -11.16 12.44 -13.98
N THR A 147 -12.13 11.79 -14.60
CA THR A 147 -13.55 11.99 -14.32
C THR A 147 -14.02 11.32 -13.03
N VAL A 148 -13.26 10.31 -12.55
CA VAL A 148 -13.52 9.66 -11.27
C VAL A 148 -13.08 10.56 -10.13
N ARG A 149 -14.01 10.93 -9.25
CA ARG A 149 -13.71 11.70 -8.04
C ARG A 149 -13.24 10.74 -6.94
N LYS A 150 -12.03 11.00 -6.41
CA LYS A 150 -11.41 10.21 -5.34
C LYS A 150 -11.22 11.09 -4.12
N THR A 151 -11.63 10.58 -2.95
CA THR A 151 -11.39 11.25 -1.66
C THR A 151 -10.59 10.31 -0.77
N TYR A 152 -9.51 10.81 -0.20
CA TYR A 152 -8.65 10.08 0.72
C TYR A 152 -8.59 10.78 2.07
N MET A 153 -8.57 9.98 3.13
CA MET A 153 -8.25 10.45 4.48
C MET A 153 -6.86 9.95 4.87
N ALA A 154 -6.02 10.85 5.36
CA ALA A 154 -4.70 10.51 5.85
C ALA A 154 -4.56 11.00 7.29
N ARG A 155 -4.05 10.13 8.17
CA ARG A 155 -3.62 10.53 9.50
C ARG A 155 -2.15 10.92 9.43
N VAL A 156 -1.85 12.18 9.71
CA VAL A 156 -0.48 12.70 9.77
C VAL A 156 -0.15 13.06 11.22
N SER A 157 1.06 12.73 11.67
CA SER A 157 1.63 13.28 12.89
C SER A 157 2.63 14.36 12.47
N ALA A 158 2.39 15.58 12.88
CA ALA A 158 3.32 16.67 12.68
C ALA A 158 4.00 16.99 14.02
N ASP A 159 5.31 16.83 14.06
CA ASP A 159 6.16 17.34 15.14
C ASP A 159 6.48 18.83 14.85
N THR A 160 5.43 19.62 14.64
CA THR A 160 5.59 21.04 14.40
C THR A 160 4.97 21.83 15.56
N THR A 161 5.80 22.60 16.22
CA THR A 161 5.39 23.63 17.20
C THR A 161 4.61 24.78 16.53
N GLU A 162 4.37 24.73 15.21
CA GLU A 162 3.63 25.72 14.45
C GLU A 162 2.57 25.11 13.55
N PRO A 163 1.27 25.25 13.87
CA PRO A 163 0.17 24.64 13.12
C PRO A 163 -0.18 25.36 11.79
N GLU A 164 0.51 26.41 11.40
CA GLU A 164 0.04 27.29 10.32
C GLU A 164 0.45 26.91 8.89
N HIS A 165 1.21 25.83 8.66
CA HIS A 165 1.73 25.52 7.32
C HIS A 165 1.39 24.15 6.73
N LEU A 166 0.41 23.42 7.26
CA LEU A 166 -0.11 22.23 6.60
C LEU A 166 -1.13 22.61 5.51
N GLN A 167 -0.67 23.22 4.42
CA GLN A 167 -1.42 23.25 3.19
C GLN A 167 -1.29 21.86 2.53
N LEU A 168 -2.28 20.98 2.78
CA LEU A 168 -2.47 19.79 1.99
C LEU A 168 -2.84 20.25 0.57
N GLN A 169 -1.85 20.34 -0.31
CA GLN A 169 -2.11 20.44 -1.73
C GLN A 169 -2.85 19.16 -2.14
N GLN A 170 -4.11 19.30 -2.51
CA GLN A 170 -4.80 18.26 -3.26
C GLN A 170 -4.05 18.10 -4.57
N SER A 171 -3.06 17.22 -4.58
CA SER A 171 -2.46 16.81 -5.84
C SER A 171 -3.55 16.04 -6.59
N GLN A 172 -4.05 16.63 -7.67
CA GLN A 172 -4.68 15.87 -8.74
C GLN A 172 -3.55 15.04 -9.37
N GLY A 173 -3.16 13.99 -8.65
CA GLY A 173 -2.08 13.12 -9.06
C GLY A 173 -2.55 12.20 -10.16
N ALA A 174 -1.96 12.34 -11.32
CA ALA A 174 -1.89 11.30 -12.31
C ALA A 174 -1.15 10.07 -11.70
N PHE A 175 -1.77 8.91 -11.76
CA PHE A 175 -1.14 7.61 -11.70
C PHE A 175 -1.66 6.78 -12.86
#